data_cc0ea07450d16a660d2b7bd8221d2866
#
_entry.id   cc0ea07450d16a660d2b7bd8221d2866
#
_cell.length_a   1.000
_cell.length_b   1.000
_cell.length_c   1.000
_cell.angle_alpha   90.00
_cell.angle_beta   90.00
_cell.angle_gamma   90.00
#
_symmetry.space_group_name_H-M   'P 1'
#
loop_
_entity.id
_entity.type
_entity.pdbx_description
1 polymer ?
#
loop_
_entity_poly.entity_id
_entity_poly.type
_entity_poly.pdbx_seq_one_letter_code
_entity_poly.pdbx_strand_id
1 'polypeptide(L)'
;MKLEGVFFRELASESEPGVIHIEHKTASIFCGGSIICENIEIASVQSRQNIYLRNGYLFVLSQPLDRSYDKFYLSKVSLGLSWLEGFSIVKAIILSLLLIVMLFVFRILINNGTDLIVKIFPKQWEEKIGRNTYDLFKRGILDDSNLSLQTKSNLRNKTKKIVIANGLNDSEIFFHDTDMIGPNALAFAGGPIVITDDLVGLLQDDKLVLAVIAHELAHVHMKHSLQQIAELIGFLALVSILLGSNDTVFEEASAVGLNLLMSKKSRDHEKEADLLAQEYLQTAGIDKNSLSVALKKLRLYTCKSNLAENCLKSGSNNWFSSHPSVYERLKYLKSEK
;
A
#
# COMPACT_ATOMS: atom_id res chain seq x y z
N MET A 1 50.79 -9.89 -18.52
CA MET A 1 50.55 -8.45 -18.29
C MET A 1 51.09 -8.11 -16.91
N LYS A 2 51.83 -7.00 -16.78
CA LYS A 2 52.45 -6.51 -15.51
C LYS A 2 51.69 -5.31 -15.05
N LEU A 3 51.20 -5.31 -13.80
CA LEU A 3 50.43 -4.22 -13.23
C LEU A 3 50.89 -3.91 -11.79
N GLU A 4 50.86 -2.64 -11.43
CA GLU A 4 51.25 -2.18 -10.10
C GLU A 4 50.03 -2.01 -9.21
N GLY A 5 50.20 -2.21 -7.88
CA GLY A 5 49.13 -2.08 -6.93
C GLY A 5 49.56 -2.38 -5.51
N VAL A 6 48.58 -2.67 -4.67
CA VAL A 6 48.81 -3.09 -3.29
C VAL A 6 48.20 -4.49 -3.08
N PHE A 7 48.90 -5.26 -2.30
CA PHE A 7 48.58 -6.66 -2.02
C PHE A 7 48.15 -6.83 -0.56
N PHE A 8 47.12 -7.60 -0.35
CA PHE A 8 46.57 -7.97 0.95
C PHE A 8 46.64 -9.49 1.10
N ARG A 9 47.20 -9.99 2.20
CA ARG A 9 47.14 -11.40 2.55
C ARG A 9 45.74 -11.76 3.08
N GLU A 10 45.44 -13.03 3.14
CA GLU A 10 44.17 -13.51 3.65
C GLU A 10 43.94 -12.99 5.07
N LEU A 11 42.77 -12.34 5.29
CA LEU A 11 42.36 -11.76 6.57
C LEU A 11 43.28 -10.68 7.16
N ALA A 12 44.23 -10.15 6.39
CA ALA A 12 45.13 -9.08 6.86
C ALA A 12 44.58 -7.70 6.51
N SER A 13 44.64 -6.76 7.46
CA SER A 13 44.32 -5.35 7.24
C SER A 13 45.51 -4.55 6.68
N GLU A 14 46.72 -5.11 6.74
CA GLU A 14 47.95 -4.46 6.24
C GLU A 14 48.13 -4.78 4.75
N SER A 15 48.50 -3.75 3.99
CA SER A 15 48.80 -3.82 2.58
C SER A 15 50.26 -3.61 2.30
N GLU A 16 50.80 -4.33 1.34
CA GLU A 16 52.17 -4.19 0.86
C GLU A 16 52.15 -3.74 -0.62
N PRO A 17 53.00 -2.77 -1.03
CA PRO A 17 53.13 -2.41 -2.44
C PRO A 17 53.73 -3.55 -3.23
N GLY A 18 53.16 -3.85 -4.41
CA GLY A 18 53.62 -4.95 -5.21
C GLY A 18 53.26 -4.84 -6.69
N VAL A 19 53.72 -5.85 -7.42
CA VAL A 19 53.44 -6.00 -8.86
C VAL A 19 52.77 -7.33 -9.11
N ILE A 20 51.64 -7.30 -9.81
CA ILE A 20 50.97 -8.54 -10.24
C ILE A 20 51.27 -8.83 -11.72
N HIS A 21 51.66 -10.04 -11.98
CA HIS A 21 51.79 -10.59 -13.33
C HIS A 21 50.58 -11.47 -13.62
N ILE A 22 49.82 -11.11 -14.65
CA ILE A 22 48.63 -11.87 -15.04
C ILE A 22 48.94 -12.57 -16.37
N GLU A 23 48.78 -13.91 -16.41
CA GLU A 23 48.85 -14.77 -17.56
C GLU A 23 47.56 -15.60 -17.67
N HIS A 24 46.76 -15.29 -18.70
CA HIS A 24 45.44 -15.92 -18.91
C HIS A 24 44.53 -15.81 -17.64
N LYS A 25 44.37 -16.92 -16.94
CA LYS A 25 43.53 -16.99 -15.73
C LYS A 25 44.30 -17.14 -14.43
N THR A 26 45.63 -17.03 -14.50
CA THR A 26 46.51 -17.13 -13.32
C THR A 26 47.24 -15.82 -13.11
N ALA A 27 47.65 -15.62 -11.86
CA ALA A 27 48.39 -14.46 -11.46
C ALA A 27 49.57 -14.83 -10.54
N SER A 28 50.67 -14.12 -10.68
CA SER A 28 51.82 -14.19 -9.76
C SER A 28 52.06 -12.82 -9.16
N ILE A 29 52.29 -12.76 -7.84
CA ILE A 29 52.52 -11.50 -7.10
C ILE A 29 53.97 -11.41 -6.66
N PHE A 30 54.55 -10.23 -6.88
CA PHE A 30 55.91 -9.85 -6.52
C PHE A 30 55.87 -8.65 -5.59
N CYS A 31 56.52 -8.74 -4.42
CA CYS A 31 56.69 -7.62 -3.46
C CYS A 31 58.17 -7.50 -3.07
N GLY A 32 58.73 -6.29 -3.14
CA GLY A 32 60.12 -6.02 -2.77
C GLY A 32 61.17 -6.85 -3.51
N GLY A 33 60.86 -7.29 -4.75
CA GLY A 33 61.74 -8.16 -5.55
C GLY A 33 61.63 -9.66 -5.26
N SER A 34 60.84 -10.06 -4.29
CA SER A 34 60.55 -11.47 -3.96
C SER A 34 59.23 -11.92 -4.52
N ILE A 35 59.12 -13.20 -4.89
CA ILE A 35 57.88 -13.84 -5.35
C ILE A 35 57.08 -14.19 -4.11
N ILE A 36 55.86 -13.65 -3.97
CA ILE A 36 54.93 -13.96 -2.86
C ILE A 36 54.07 -15.15 -3.20
N CYS A 37 53.55 -15.19 -4.40
CA CYS A 37 52.82 -16.35 -4.93
C CYS A 37 53.01 -16.44 -6.45
N GLU A 38 52.95 -17.66 -7.00
CA GLU A 38 53.16 -17.91 -8.41
C GLU A 38 52.02 -18.78 -8.98
N ASN A 39 51.56 -18.38 -10.16
CA ASN A 39 50.54 -19.14 -10.94
C ASN A 39 49.24 -19.46 -10.19
N ILE A 40 48.80 -18.58 -9.28
CA ILE A 40 47.52 -18.73 -8.58
C ILE A 40 46.37 -18.37 -9.51
N GLU A 41 45.31 -19.17 -9.50
CA GLU A 41 44.11 -18.90 -10.33
C GLU A 41 43.37 -17.66 -9.80
N ILE A 42 42.96 -16.79 -10.74
CA ILE A 42 42.13 -15.61 -10.45
C ILE A 42 40.71 -16.09 -10.18
N ALA A 43 40.22 -15.88 -8.96
CA ALA A 43 38.89 -16.25 -8.56
C ALA A 43 37.84 -15.27 -9.11
N SER A 44 38.11 -13.97 -9.02
CA SER A 44 37.24 -12.93 -9.59
C SER A 44 37.99 -11.60 -9.73
N VAL A 45 37.48 -10.73 -10.60
CA VAL A 45 37.92 -9.33 -10.70
C VAL A 45 36.69 -8.45 -10.48
N GLN A 46 36.77 -7.55 -9.50
CA GLN A 46 35.69 -6.61 -9.17
C GLN A 46 36.15 -5.17 -9.42
N SER A 47 35.22 -4.32 -9.88
CA SER A 47 35.47 -2.89 -10.13
C SER A 47 36.71 -2.60 -11.00
N ARG A 48 37.18 -3.58 -11.80
CA ARG A 48 38.40 -3.54 -12.61
C ARG A 48 39.68 -3.24 -11.85
N GLN A 49 39.64 -3.15 -10.53
CA GLN A 49 40.79 -2.86 -9.68
C GLN A 49 41.08 -3.97 -8.68
N ASN A 50 40.08 -4.65 -8.20
CA ASN A 50 40.20 -5.66 -7.15
C ASN A 50 40.30 -7.05 -7.76
N ILE A 51 41.47 -7.68 -7.67
CA ILE A 51 41.75 -9.03 -8.17
C ILE A 51 41.80 -9.97 -6.99
N TYR A 52 40.81 -10.84 -6.89
CA TYR A 52 40.74 -11.89 -5.86
C TYR A 52 41.37 -13.18 -6.41
N LEU A 53 42.30 -13.74 -5.66
CA LEU A 53 42.95 -15.00 -5.98
C LEU A 53 42.31 -16.14 -5.18
N ARG A 54 42.39 -17.39 -5.74
CA ARG A 54 41.79 -18.55 -5.07
C ARG A 54 42.39 -18.92 -3.71
N ASN A 55 43.57 -18.45 -3.42
CA ASN A 55 44.23 -18.64 -2.13
C ASN A 55 43.80 -17.57 -1.06
N GLY A 56 42.75 -16.79 -1.32
CA GLY A 56 42.25 -15.77 -0.38
C GLY A 56 42.99 -14.42 -0.48
N TYR A 57 43.98 -14.28 -1.34
CA TYR A 57 44.71 -13.02 -1.51
C TYR A 57 43.92 -12.03 -2.37
N LEU A 58 44.03 -10.75 -2.00
CA LEU A 58 43.46 -9.62 -2.73
C LEU A 58 44.59 -8.73 -3.26
N PHE A 59 44.57 -8.45 -4.54
CA PHE A 59 45.44 -7.43 -5.15
C PHE A 59 44.62 -6.28 -5.68
N VAL A 60 44.89 -5.06 -5.20
CA VAL A 60 44.19 -3.84 -5.61
C VAL A 60 45.12 -3.05 -6.55
N LEU A 61 44.70 -2.91 -7.79
CA LEU A 61 45.47 -2.22 -8.82
C LEU A 61 45.51 -0.71 -8.56
N SER A 62 46.65 -0.08 -8.80
CA SER A 62 46.81 1.39 -8.74
C SER A 62 45.96 2.11 -9.79
N GLN A 63 45.69 1.45 -10.93
CA GLN A 63 44.81 1.93 -11.99
C GLN A 63 43.88 0.82 -12.44
N PRO A 64 42.62 1.15 -12.79
CA PRO A 64 41.67 0.13 -13.25
C PRO A 64 42.15 -0.53 -14.58
N LEU A 65 41.83 -1.80 -14.73
CA LEU A 65 42.08 -2.55 -15.99
C LEU A 65 41.39 -1.84 -17.15
N ASP A 66 42.07 -1.84 -18.30
CA ASP A 66 41.48 -1.36 -19.55
C ASP A 66 40.22 -2.17 -19.91
N ARG A 67 39.24 -1.51 -20.54
CA ARG A 67 37.97 -2.14 -20.94
C ARG A 67 38.13 -3.32 -21.88
N SER A 68 39.22 -3.41 -22.62
CA SER A 68 39.51 -4.53 -23.50
C SER A 68 39.60 -5.87 -22.74
N TYR A 69 39.96 -5.84 -21.47
CA TYR A 69 40.07 -7.02 -20.59
C TYR A 69 38.77 -7.48 -19.93
N ASP A 70 37.68 -6.71 -20.03
CA ASP A 70 36.40 -7.03 -19.40
C ASP A 70 35.85 -8.39 -19.79
N LYS A 71 36.00 -8.80 -21.05
CA LYS A 71 35.53 -10.08 -21.57
C LYS A 71 36.25 -11.29 -20.99
N PHE A 72 37.47 -11.11 -20.49
CA PHE A 72 38.30 -12.20 -20.00
C PHE A 72 38.18 -12.42 -18.50
N TYR A 73 37.96 -11.36 -17.74
CA TYR A 73 38.08 -11.40 -16.26
C TYR A 73 36.82 -11.07 -15.54
N LEU A 74 35.86 -10.39 -16.19
CA LEU A 74 34.57 -10.05 -15.53
C LEU A 74 33.50 -11.09 -15.83
N SER A 75 32.76 -11.50 -14.81
CA SER A 75 31.53 -12.27 -14.99
C SER A 75 30.44 -11.43 -15.70
N LYS A 76 29.45 -12.10 -16.34
CA LYS A 76 28.33 -11.38 -16.98
C LYS A 76 27.60 -10.44 -15.99
N VAL A 77 27.55 -10.79 -14.71
CA VAL A 77 26.95 -9.99 -13.65
C VAL A 77 27.83 -8.78 -13.33
N SER A 78 29.15 -8.96 -13.23
CA SER A 78 30.09 -7.85 -12.97
C SER A 78 30.22 -6.88 -14.15
N LEU A 79 30.02 -7.34 -15.39
CA LEU A 79 29.92 -6.47 -16.56
C LEU A 79 28.70 -5.53 -16.49
N GLY A 80 27.55 -6.03 -16.01
CA GLY A 80 26.35 -5.20 -15.76
C GLY A 80 26.57 -4.17 -14.64
N LEU A 81 27.19 -4.59 -13.54
CA LEU A 81 27.51 -3.70 -12.42
C LEU A 81 28.56 -2.65 -12.79
N SER A 82 29.60 -3.00 -13.53
CA SER A 82 30.64 -2.05 -13.99
C SER A 82 30.09 -0.98 -14.93
N TRP A 83 28.98 -1.25 -15.62
CA TRP A 83 28.27 -0.25 -16.41
C TRP A 83 27.60 0.80 -15.51
N LEU A 84 27.18 0.42 -14.30
CA LEU A 84 26.56 1.33 -13.31
C LEU A 84 27.61 2.20 -12.56
N GLU A 85 28.84 1.73 -12.41
CA GLU A 85 29.88 2.38 -11.59
C GLU A 85 30.36 3.76 -12.10
N GLY A 86 30.18 4.06 -13.38
CA GLY A 86 30.51 5.40 -13.89
C GLY A 86 29.30 6.34 -13.85
N PHE A 87 29.34 7.40 -13.00
CA PHE A 87 28.29 8.42 -13.04
C PHE A 87 28.23 9.07 -14.43
N SER A 88 27.05 8.99 -15.05
CA SER A 88 26.75 9.67 -16.31
C SER A 88 25.31 10.18 -16.24
N ILE A 89 25.11 11.45 -16.56
CA ILE A 89 23.78 12.07 -16.60
C ILE A 89 22.83 11.27 -17.49
N VAL A 90 23.30 10.75 -18.61
CA VAL A 90 22.51 9.93 -19.54
C VAL A 90 22.05 8.63 -18.85
N LYS A 91 22.94 7.96 -18.10
CA LYS A 91 22.55 6.75 -17.34
C LYS A 91 21.55 7.06 -16.23
N ALA A 92 21.75 8.17 -15.50
CA ALA A 92 20.81 8.61 -14.49
C ALA A 92 19.41 8.85 -15.09
N ILE A 93 19.32 9.50 -16.24
CA ILE A 93 18.06 9.70 -16.97
C ILE A 93 17.43 8.37 -17.37
N ILE A 94 18.21 7.44 -17.95
CA ILE A 94 17.71 6.11 -18.38
C ILE A 94 17.19 5.31 -17.16
N LEU A 95 17.93 5.28 -16.04
CA LEU A 95 17.53 4.58 -14.83
C LEU A 95 16.28 5.21 -14.20
N SER A 96 16.19 6.55 -14.19
CA SER A 96 15.01 7.26 -13.71
C SER A 96 13.78 6.97 -14.57
N LEU A 97 13.94 6.95 -15.91
CA LEU A 97 12.87 6.59 -16.83
C LEU A 97 12.42 5.15 -16.64
N LEU A 98 13.36 4.23 -16.47
CA LEU A 98 13.07 2.82 -16.24
C LEU A 98 12.34 2.61 -14.91
N LEU A 99 12.72 3.34 -13.86
CA LEU A 99 12.02 3.36 -12.58
C LEU A 99 10.58 3.89 -12.73
N ILE A 100 10.40 5.00 -13.45
CA ILE A 100 9.06 5.56 -13.71
C ILE A 100 8.18 4.56 -14.47
N VAL A 101 8.73 3.93 -15.52
CA VAL A 101 8.01 2.89 -16.27
C VAL A 101 7.67 1.70 -15.38
N MET A 102 8.61 1.26 -14.55
CA MET A 102 8.38 0.16 -13.59
C MET A 102 7.27 0.51 -12.60
N LEU A 103 7.28 1.71 -12.03
CA LEU A 103 6.22 2.18 -11.11
C LEU A 103 4.86 2.29 -11.82
N PHE A 104 4.85 2.73 -13.08
CA PHE A 104 3.63 2.82 -13.89
C PHE A 104 3.04 1.43 -14.20
N VAL A 105 3.89 0.50 -14.63
CA VAL A 105 3.47 -0.91 -14.87
C VAL A 105 2.98 -1.54 -13.57
N PHE A 106 3.69 -1.32 -12.46
CA PHE A 106 3.29 -1.82 -11.15
C PHE A 106 1.93 -1.27 -10.72
N ARG A 107 1.68 0.03 -10.94
CA ARG A 107 0.36 0.64 -10.68
C ARG A 107 -0.76 -0.02 -11.49
N ILE A 108 -0.50 -0.31 -12.78
CA ILE A 108 -1.48 -1.02 -13.63
C ILE A 108 -1.72 -2.44 -13.12
N LEU A 109 -0.66 -3.14 -12.72
CA LEU A 109 -0.76 -4.50 -12.19
C LEU A 109 -1.52 -4.54 -10.86
N ILE A 110 -1.30 -3.57 -9.98
CA ILE A 110 -2.07 -3.47 -8.73
C ILE A 110 -3.54 -3.20 -9.06
N ASN A 111 -3.86 -2.16 -9.81
CA ASN A 111 -5.25 -1.78 -10.08
C ASN A 111 -6.05 -2.91 -10.73
N ASN A 112 -5.47 -3.64 -11.69
CA ASN A 112 -6.16 -4.74 -12.37
C ASN A 112 -6.03 -6.09 -11.61
N GLY A 113 -4.93 -6.27 -10.88
CA GLY A 113 -4.63 -7.49 -10.14
C GLY A 113 -5.41 -7.60 -8.84
N THR A 114 -5.69 -6.48 -8.17
CA THR A 114 -6.48 -6.49 -6.92
C THR A 114 -7.89 -6.99 -7.15
N ASP A 115 -8.54 -6.62 -8.25
CA ASP A 115 -9.89 -7.11 -8.59
C ASP A 115 -9.91 -8.63 -8.76
N LEU A 116 -8.88 -9.19 -9.40
CA LEU A 116 -8.76 -10.64 -9.55
C LEU A 116 -8.51 -11.33 -8.21
N ILE A 117 -7.57 -10.80 -7.42
CA ILE A 117 -7.24 -11.33 -6.09
C ILE A 117 -8.48 -11.30 -5.19
N VAL A 118 -9.19 -10.19 -5.16
CA VAL A 118 -10.40 -10.02 -4.33
C VAL A 118 -11.53 -10.97 -4.75
N LYS A 119 -11.68 -11.26 -6.04
CA LYS A 119 -12.67 -12.22 -6.54
C LYS A 119 -12.42 -13.66 -6.09
N ILE A 120 -11.14 -14.07 -6.06
CA ILE A 120 -10.76 -15.43 -5.65
C ILE A 120 -10.47 -15.57 -4.16
N PHE A 121 -10.48 -14.44 -3.42
CA PHE A 121 -10.11 -14.43 -2.01
C PHE A 121 -11.15 -15.19 -1.17
N PRO A 122 -10.72 -16.17 -0.35
CA PRO A 122 -11.66 -17.01 0.41
C PRO A 122 -12.46 -16.17 1.41
N LYS A 123 -13.80 -16.32 1.38
CA LYS A 123 -14.72 -15.57 2.24
C LYS A 123 -14.38 -15.69 3.73
N GLN A 124 -13.98 -16.85 4.19
CA GLN A 124 -13.59 -17.09 5.59
C GLN A 124 -12.41 -16.22 6.04
N TRP A 125 -11.42 -15.97 5.16
CA TRP A 125 -10.30 -15.10 5.46
C TRP A 125 -10.70 -13.63 5.44
N GLU A 126 -11.57 -13.25 4.52
CA GLU A 126 -12.14 -11.90 4.45
C GLU A 126 -12.88 -11.56 5.75
N GLU A 127 -13.78 -12.41 6.21
CA GLU A 127 -14.52 -12.27 7.47
C GLU A 127 -13.58 -12.23 8.68
N LYS A 128 -12.53 -13.07 8.70
CA LYS A 128 -11.53 -13.06 9.77
C LYS A 128 -10.74 -11.76 9.83
N ILE A 129 -10.31 -11.24 8.68
CA ILE A 129 -9.60 -9.94 8.60
C ILE A 129 -10.51 -8.83 9.12
N GLY A 130 -11.76 -8.76 8.63
CA GLY A 130 -12.69 -7.74 9.06
C GLY A 130 -13.03 -7.81 10.54
N ARG A 131 -13.23 -9.01 11.09
CA ARG A 131 -13.48 -9.20 12.52
C ARG A 131 -12.29 -8.76 13.36
N ASN A 132 -11.08 -9.20 13.03
CA ASN A 132 -9.87 -8.80 13.74
C ASN A 132 -9.67 -7.28 13.71
N THR A 133 -9.94 -6.65 12.56
CA THR A 133 -9.80 -5.21 12.39
C THR A 133 -10.87 -4.47 13.20
N TYR A 134 -12.12 -4.94 13.20
CA TYR A 134 -13.17 -4.41 14.06
C TYR A 134 -12.80 -4.51 15.56
N ASP A 135 -12.27 -5.67 16.00
CA ASP A 135 -11.88 -5.88 17.39
C ASP A 135 -10.73 -4.95 17.83
N LEU A 136 -9.78 -4.66 16.94
CA LEU A 136 -8.73 -3.66 17.19
C LEU A 136 -9.35 -2.26 17.32
N PHE A 137 -10.26 -1.91 16.42
CA PHE A 137 -10.95 -0.63 16.43
C PHE A 137 -11.79 -0.43 17.71
N LYS A 138 -12.51 -1.48 18.11
CA LYS A 138 -13.32 -1.50 19.33
C LYS A 138 -12.48 -1.24 20.58
N ARG A 139 -11.28 -1.82 20.67
CA ARG A 139 -10.41 -1.63 21.83
C ARG A 139 -9.77 -0.25 21.93
N GLY A 140 -9.58 0.43 20.81
CA GLY A 140 -8.79 1.68 20.75
C GLY A 140 -9.61 2.95 20.60
N ILE A 141 -10.83 2.87 20.03
CA ILE A 141 -11.53 4.07 19.55
C ILE A 141 -13.03 4.06 19.91
N LEU A 142 -13.62 2.88 20.12
CA LEU A 142 -15.06 2.73 20.27
C LEU A 142 -15.45 2.40 21.70
N ASP A 143 -16.46 3.10 22.20
CA ASP A 143 -17.10 2.88 23.49
C ASP A 143 -18.44 2.14 23.32
N ASP A 144 -19.04 1.73 24.43
CA ASP A 144 -20.36 1.11 24.39
C ASP A 144 -21.43 2.12 24.00
N SER A 145 -22.31 1.73 23.11
CA SER A 145 -23.38 2.59 22.59
C SER A 145 -24.43 2.93 23.62
N ASN A 146 -24.76 4.20 23.69
CA ASN A 146 -25.81 4.79 24.55
C ASN A 146 -27.21 4.74 23.91
N LEU A 147 -27.36 4.30 22.66
CA LEU A 147 -28.67 4.17 22.01
C LEU A 147 -29.57 3.14 22.72
N SER A 148 -30.87 3.40 22.75
CA SER A 148 -31.84 2.46 23.31
C SER A 148 -31.83 1.12 22.58
N LEU A 149 -32.09 0.03 23.30
CA LEU A 149 -32.23 -1.32 22.68
C LEU A 149 -33.28 -1.33 21.57
N GLN A 150 -34.35 -0.54 21.75
CA GLN A 150 -35.42 -0.42 20.73
C GLN A 150 -34.92 0.22 19.47
N THR A 151 -34.14 1.32 19.55
CA THR A 151 -33.49 1.96 18.36
C THR A 151 -32.58 1.01 17.65
N LYS A 152 -31.67 0.35 18.38
CA LYS A 152 -30.73 -0.65 17.81
C LYS A 152 -31.48 -1.79 17.10
N SER A 153 -32.50 -2.34 17.75
CA SER A 153 -33.31 -3.45 17.19
C SER A 153 -34.10 -3.01 15.95
N ASN A 154 -34.73 -1.82 16.00
CA ASN A 154 -35.47 -1.28 14.86
C ASN A 154 -34.57 -1.06 13.64
N LEU A 155 -33.40 -0.44 13.80
CA LEU A 155 -32.45 -0.22 12.71
C LEU A 155 -31.92 -1.55 12.15
N ARG A 156 -31.54 -2.52 13.00
CA ARG A 156 -31.14 -3.86 12.55
C ARG A 156 -32.23 -4.57 11.76
N ASN A 157 -33.46 -4.55 12.24
CA ASN A 157 -34.60 -5.19 11.56
C ASN A 157 -34.89 -4.54 10.20
N LYS A 158 -34.79 -3.22 10.10
CA LYS A 158 -34.96 -2.50 8.83
C LYS A 158 -33.80 -2.76 7.88
N THR A 159 -32.56 -2.81 8.39
CA THR A 159 -31.38 -3.20 7.58
C THR A 159 -31.52 -4.60 7.03
N LYS A 160 -32.01 -5.55 7.87
CA LYS A 160 -32.24 -6.93 7.41
C LYS A 160 -33.25 -7.00 6.25
N LYS A 161 -34.24 -6.11 6.21
CA LYS A 161 -35.16 -6.02 5.06
C LYS A 161 -34.43 -5.55 3.79
N ILE A 162 -33.49 -4.61 3.88
CA ILE A 162 -32.67 -4.18 2.75
C ILE A 162 -31.81 -5.35 2.26
N VAL A 163 -31.14 -6.07 3.17
CA VAL A 163 -30.31 -7.23 2.87
C VAL A 163 -31.10 -8.32 2.12
N ILE A 164 -32.28 -8.68 2.65
CA ILE A 164 -33.13 -9.73 2.04
C ILE A 164 -33.66 -9.29 0.68
N ALA A 165 -34.16 -8.06 0.57
CA ALA A 165 -34.74 -7.53 -0.66
C ALA A 165 -33.72 -7.49 -1.82
N ASN A 166 -32.43 -7.34 -1.51
CA ASN A 166 -31.36 -7.25 -2.50
C ASN A 166 -30.50 -8.53 -2.62
N GLY A 167 -30.90 -9.62 -1.93
CA GLY A 167 -30.14 -10.89 -1.97
C GLY A 167 -28.69 -10.77 -1.47
N LEU A 168 -28.43 -9.83 -0.57
CA LEU A 168 -27.09 -9.62 -0.03
C LEU A 168 -26.74 -10.65 1.05
N ASN A 169 -25.45 -10.84 1.30
CA ASN A 169 -25.02 -11.56 2.49
C ASN A 169 -25.37 -10.78 3.75
N ASP A 170 -25.71 -11.48 4.82
CA ASP A 170 -25.99 -10.85 6.10
C ASP A 170 -24.72 -10.19 6.65
N SER A 171 -24.85 -8.94 7.10
CA SER A 171 -23.77 -8.15 7.68
C SER A 171 -24.15 -7.76 9.09
N GLU A 172 -23.23 -7.98 10.03
CA GLU A 172 -23.45 -7.59 11.43
C GLU A 172 -23.37 -6.07 11.61
N ILE A 173 -24.43 -5.49 12.15
CA ILE A 173 -24.50 -4.06 12.44
C ILE A 173 -24.22 -3.84 13.93
N PHE A 174 -23.14 -3.11 14.22
CA PHE A 174 -22.73 -2.71 15.56
C PHE A 174 -23.00 -1.22 15.75
N PHE A 175 -23.45 -0.87 16.95
CA PHE A 175 -23.64 0.52 17.36
C PHE A 175 -22.65 0.83 18.47
N HIS A 176 -21.94 1.94 18.35
CA HIS A 176 -20.91 2.37 19.29
C HIS A 176 -20.95 3.88 19.51
N ASP A 177 -20.57 4.28 20.70
CA ASP A 177 -20.23 5.66 20.99
C ASP A 177 -18.74 5.90 20.75
N THR A 178 -18.35 7.17 20.56
CA THR A 178 -16.95 7.53 20.34
C THR A 178 -16.76 9.05 20.35
N ASP A 179 -15.77 9.51 21.09
CA ASP A 179 -15.36 10.92 21.09
C ASP A 179 -14.38 11.26 19.94
N MET A 180 -13.83 10.23 19.27
CA MET A 180 -12.73 10.43 18.32
C MET A 180 -13.16 10.67 16.88
N ILE A 181 -14.21 10.01 16.41
CA ILE A 181 -14.60 10.02 14.99
C ILE A 181 -15.92 10.71 14.70
N GLY A 182 -16.71 11.09 15.76
CA GLY A 182 -17.98 11.77 15.62
C GLY A 182 -19.01 11.02 14.77
N PRO A 183 -19.98 11.73 14.13
CA PRO A 183 -20.98 11.09 13.26
C PRO A 183 -20.32 10.34 12.11
N ASN A 184 -20.36 9.00 12.15
CA ASN A 184 -19.66 8.14 11.19
C ASN A 184 -20.32 6.76 11.02
N ALA A 185 -20.02 6.11 9.89
CA ALA A 185 -20.27 4.72 9.63
C ALA A 185 -19.03 4.09 8.99
N LEU A 186 -18.71 2.85 9.32
CA LEU A 186 -17.51 2.17 8.87
C LEU A 186 -17.83 0.72 8.48
N ALA A 187 -17.51 0.34 7.24
CA ALA A 187 -17.60 -1.02 6.75
C ALA A 187 -16.23 -1.71 6.80
N PHE A 188 -16.15 -2.83 7.51
CA PHE A 188 -14.98 -3.70 7.54
C PHE A 188 -15.08 -4.81 6.48
N ALA A 189 -13.96 -5.38 6.09
CA ALA A 189 -13.94 -6.48 5.13
C ALA A 189 -14.82 -7.64 5.61
N GLY A 190 -15.62 -8.21 4.70
CA GLY A 190 -16.44 -9.38 4.99
C GLY A 190 -17.63 -9.17 5.94
N GLY A 191 -17.95 -7.92 6.33
CA GLY A 191 -19.26 -7.70 6.85
C GLY A 191 -19.49 -6.94 8.16
N PRO A 192 -18.61 -6.79 9.16
CA PRO A 192 -18.89 -5.91 10.28
C PRO A 192 -19.10 -4.46 9.81
N ILE A 193 -20.23 -3.86 10.19
CA ILE A 193 -20.51 -2.45 9.94
C ILE A 193 -20.73 -1.78 11.28
N VAL A 194 -19.99 -0.70 11.57
CA VAL A 194 -20.13 0.11 12.76
C VAL A 194 -20.88 1.39 12.42
N ILE A 195 -21.84 1.75 13.26
CA ILE A 195 -22.62 2.99 13.21
C ILE A 195 -22.41 3.72 14.51
N THR A 196 -21.96 4.98 14.45
CA THR A 196 -21.79 5.77 15.68
C THR A 196 -23.12 6.32 16.19
N ASP A 197 -23.25 6.46 17.51
CA ASP A 197 -24.41 7.04 18.13
C ASP A 197 -24.65 8.47 17.65
N ASP A 198 -23.57 9.22 17.45
CA ASP A 198 -23.60 10.57 16.87
C ASP A 198 -24.22 10.62 15.49
N LEU A 199 -23.98 9.61 14.64
CA LEU A 199 -24.60 9.53 13.31
C LEU A 199 -26.11 9.40 13.42
N VAL A 200 -26.59 8.52 14.30
CA VAL A 200 -28.01 8.33 14.55
C VAL A 200 -28.63 9.60 15.11
N GLY A 201 -27.96 10.22 16.09
CA GLY A 201 -28.38 11.48 16.71
C GLY A 201 -28.41 12.65 15.73
N LEU A 202 -27.48 12.76 14.81
CA LEU A 202 -27.43 13.82 13.79
C LEU A 202 -28.53 13.67 12.75
N LEU A 203 -28.74 12.45 12.24
CA LEU A 203 -29.69 12.23 11.15
C LEU A 203 -31.13 12.25 11.61
N GLN A 204 -31.44 11.78 12.82
CA GLN A 204 -32.76 11.80 13.47
C GLN A 204 -33.92 11.22 12.63
N ASP A 205 -33.62 10.47 11.59
CA ASP A 205 -34.55 9.83 10.68
C ASP A 205 -34.00 8.47 10.28
N ASP A 206 -34.73 7.41 10.61
CA ASP A 206 -34.33 6.04 10.28
C ASP A 206 -34.04 5.86 8.80
N LYS A 207 -34.78 6.52 7.89
CA LYS A 207 -34.54 6.41 6.43
C LYS A 207 -33.17 6.95 6.05
N LEU A 208 -32.72 8.03 6.69
CA LEU A 208 -31.41 8.62 6.44
C LEU A 208 -30.30 7.75 7.02
N VAL A 209 -30.48 7.19 8.21
CA VAL A 209 -29.54 6.23 8.81
C VAL A 209 -29.42 4.99 7.92
N LEU A 210 -30.57 4.44 7.48
CA LEU A 210 -30.61 3.29 6.57
C LEU A 210 -29.96 3.58 5.22
N ALA A 211 -30.03 4.82 4.73
CA ALA A 211 -29.36 5.20 3.49
C ALA A 211 -27.81 5.17 3.64
N VAL A 212 -27.28 5.60 4.79
CA VAL A 212 -25.85 5.44 5.08
C VAL A 212 -25.48 3.96 5.27
N ILE A 213 -26.32 3.18 5.98
CA ILE A 213 -26.09 1.74 6.11
C ILE A 213 -26.10 1.03 4.75
N ALA A 214 -27.01 1.40 3.85
CA ALA A 214 -27.05 0.85 2.49
C ALA A 214 -25.76 1.16 1.70
N HIS A 215 -25.19 2.34 1.89
CA HIS A 215 -23.91 2.72 1.31
C HIS A 215 -22.76 1.87 1.89
N GLU A 216 -22.72 1.62 3.19
CA GLU A 216 -21.74 0.73 3.80
C GLU A 216 -21.92 -0.74 3.36
N LEU A 217 -23.18 -1.21 3.21
CA LEU A 217 -23.46 -2.53 2.64
C LEU A 217 -22.94 -2.67 1.20
N ALA A 218 -23.04 -1.61 0.41
CA ALA A 218 -22.48 -1.60 -0.95
C ALA A 218 -20.94 -1.73 -0.91
N HIS A 219 -20.26 -1.04 0.00
CA HIS A 219 -18.82 -1.21 0.19
C HIS A 219 -18.42 -2.64 0.59
N VAL A 220 -19.21 -3.30 1.46
CA VAL A 220 -19.00 -4.70 1.82
C VAL A 220 -19.22 -5.61 0.62
N HIS A 221 -20.33 -5.42 -0.11
CA HIS A 221 -20.69 -6.24 -1.28
C HIS A 221 -19.61 -6.16 -2.37
N MET A 222 -19.14 -4.97 -2.69
CA MET A 222 -18.09 -4.72 -3.69
C MET A 222 -16.68 -5.01 -3.16
N LYS A 223 -16.56 -5.39 -1.88
CA LYS A 223 -15.29 -5.72 -1.22
C LYS A 223 -14.26 -4.58 -1.24
N HIS A 224 -14.71 -3.32 -1.24
CA HIS A 224 -13.83 -2.15 -1.34
C HIS A 224 -12.77 -2.09 -0.24
N SER A 225 -13.12 -2.50 1.00
CA SER A 225 -12.16 -2.55 2.11
C SER A 225 -11.07 -3.62 1.88
N LEU A 226 -11.42 -4.76 1.27
CA LEU A 226 -10.45 -5.80 0.91
C LEU A 226 -9.54 -5.35 -0.23
N GLN A 227 -10.08 -4.63 -1.22
CA GLN A 227 -9.29 -4.03 -2.31
C GLN A 227 -8.25 -3.06 -1.76
N GLN A 228 -8.63 -2.15 -0.86
CA GLN A 228 -7.71 -1.22 -0.22
C GLN A 228 -6.58 -1.93 0.54
N ILE A 229 -6.91 -2.98 1.28
CA ILE A 229 -5.91 -3.80 1.99
C ILE A 229 -4.95 -4.47 0.99
N ALA A 230 -5.46 -5.04 -0.10
CA ALA A 230 -4.65 -5.69 -1.13
C ALA A 230 -3.72 -4.69 -1.85
N GLU A 231 -4.21 -3.50 -2.18
CA GLU A 231 -3.42 -2.41 -2.76
C GLU A 231 -2.27 -1.99 -1.84
N LEU A 232 -2.54 -1.87 -0.54
CA LEU A 232 -1.51 -1.52 0.43
C LEU A 232 -0.45 -2.60 0.57
N ILE A 233 -0.86 -3.87 0.75
CA ILE A 233 0.07 -4.99 0.86
C ILE A 233 0.96 -5.05 -0.39
N GLY A 234 0.39 -4.84 -1.57
CA GLY A 234 1.14 -4.75 -2.82
C GLY A 234 2.16 -3.60 -2.81
N PHE A 235 1.75 -2.42 -2.36
CA PHE A 235 2.65 -1.26 -2.24
C PHE A 235 3.78 -1.51 -1.24
N LEU A 236 3.47 -2.05 -0.05
CA LEU A 236 4.47 -2.37 0.97
C LEU A 236 5.46 -3.44 0.49
N ALA A 237 4.99 -4.46 -0.24
CA ALA A 237 5.86 -5.46 -0.84
C ALA A 237 6.84 -4.83 -1.85
N LEU A 238 6.38 -3.88 -2.69
CA LEU A 238 7.26 -3.15 -3.59
C LEU A 238 8.32 -2.34 -2.84
N VAL A 239 7.92 -1.60 -1.80
CA VAL A 239 8.85 -0.81 -0.98
C VAL A 239 9.90 -1.71 -0.34
N SER A 240 9.50 -2.88 0.19
CA SER A 240 10.43 -3.87 0.76
C SER A 240 11.45 -4.37 -0.26
N ILE A 241 11.02 -4.67 -1.47
CA ILE A 241 11.91 -5.12 -2.55
C ILE A 241 12.91 -4.03 -2.93
N LEU A 242 12.46 -2.77 -3.02
CA LEU A 242 13.31 -1.64 -3.42
C LEU A 242 14.30 -1.23 -2.34
N LEU A 243 13.91 -1.27 -1.07
CA LEU A 243 14.74 -0.85 0.05
C LEU A 243 15.52 -1.99 0.70
N GLY A 244 15.23 -3.24 0.35
CA GLY A 244 15.92 -4.42 0.90
C GLY A 244 15.64 -4.68 2.38
N SER A 245 14.55 -4.12 2.94
CA SER A 245 14.19 -4.27 4.35
C SER A 245 13.20 -5.43 4.54
N ASN A 246 13.55 -6.42 5.37
CA ASN A 246 12.72 -7.60 5.57
C ASN A 246 11.87 -7.56 6.86
N ASP A 247 12.24 -6.81 7.88
CA ASP A 247 11.66 -6.98 9.24
C ASP A 247 10.71 -5.85 9.68
N THR A 248 10.86 -4.62 9.19
CA THR A 248 10.06 -3.46 9.63
C THR A 248 8.72 -3.33 8.93
N VAL A 249 8.57 -3.91 7.74
CA VAL A 249 7.37 -3.74 6.90
C VAL A 249 6.11 -4.35 7.52
N PHE A 250 6.26 -5.46 8.26
CA PHE A 250 5.12 -6.13 8.91
C PHE A 250 4.66 -5.42 10.19
N GLU A 251 5.56 -4.80 10.96
CA GLU A 251 5.18 -4.02 12.14
C GLU A 251 4.50 -2.70 11.74
N GLU A 252 5.02 -2.02 10.73
CA GLU A 252 4.41 -0.83 10.15
C GLU A 252 3.07 -1.13 9.46
N ALA A 253 2.90 -2.31 8.85
CA ALA A 253 1.64 -2.73 8.23
C ALA A 253 0.49 -2.85 9.24
N SER A 254 0.78 -3.19 10.49
CA SER A 254 -0.25 -3.26 11.56
C SER A 254 -0.72 -1.87 12.00
N ALA A 255 0.20 -0.91 12.10
CA ALA A 255 -0.12 0.50 12.37
C ALA A 255 -0.82 1.17 11.16
N VAL A 256 -0.44 0.75 9.95
CA VAL A 256 -1.03 1.22 8.70
C VAL A 256 -2.44 0.64 8.50
N GLY A 257 -2.74 -0.55 8.99
CA GLY A 257 -4.08 -1.15 8.92
C GLY A 257 -5.16 -0.25 9.55
N LEU A 258 -4.88 0.37 10.70
CA LEU A 258 -5.78 1.34 11.33
C LEU A 258 -5.91 2.63 10.50
N ASN A 259 -4.80 3.12 9.93
CA ASN A 259 -4.80 4.30 9.07
C ASN A 259 -5.52 4.07 7.73
N LEU A 260 -5.57 2.81 7.23
CA LEU A 260 -6.27 2.47 6.00
C LEU A 260 -7.78 2.53 6.13
N LEU A 261 -8.32 2.08 7.25
CA LEU A 261 -9.76 2.22 7.53
C LEU A 261 -10.19 3.69 7.58
N MET A 262 -9.24 4.56 7.97
CA MET A 262 -9.42 6.02 7.99
C MET A 262 -8.98 6.68 6.67
N SER A 263 -8.41 5.92 5.72
CA SER A 263 -7.93 6.47 4.46
C SER A 263 -9.07 6.73 3.48
N LYS A 264 -8.86 7.72 2.62
CA LYS A 264 -9.84 8.08 1.58
C LYS A 264 -10.05 6.93 0.61
N LYS A 265 -11.29 6.44 0.54
CA LYS A 265 -11.72 5.55 -0.54
C LYS A 265 -11.59 6.24 -1.88
N SER A 266 -11.37 5.47 -2.95
CA SER A 266 -11.27 6.05 -4.29
C SER A 266 -12.61 6.70 -4.69
N ARG A 267 -12.56 7.70 -5.57
CA ARG A 267 -13.78 8.36 -6.09
C ARG A 267 -14.67 7.37 -6.84
N ASP A 268 -14.07 6.39 -7.47
CA ASP A 268 -14.79 5.36 -8.23
C ASP A 268 -15.51 4.40 -7.28
N HIS A 269 -14.86 3.96 -6.20
CA HIS A 269 -15.49 3.16 -5.15
C HIS A 269 -16.67 3.88 -4.48
N GLU A 270 -16.54 5.20 -4.22
CA GLU A 270 -17.63 6.00 -3.66
C GLU A 270 -18.82 6.10 -4.62
N LYS A 271 -18.55 6.34 -5.92
CA LYS A 271 -19.59 6.41 -6.93
C LYS A 271 -20.33 5.08 -7.09
N GLU A 272 -19.59 3.99 -7.10
CA GLU A 272 -20.14 2.64 -7.20
C GLU A 272 -21.00 2.31 -5.97
N ALA A 273 -20.50 2.58 -4.77
CA ALA A 273 -21.25 2.37 -3.53
C ALA A 273 -22.50 3.25 -3.46
N ASP A 274 -22.44 4.50 -3.92
CA ASP A 274 -23.59 5.41 -3.96
C ASP A 274 -24.72 4.92 -4.87
N LEU A 275 -24.35 4.49 -6.09
CA LEU A 275 -25.34 4.00 -7.07
C LEU A 275 -26.00 2.71 -6.59
N LEU A 276 -25.20 1.78 -6.06
CA LEU A 276 -25.73 0.54 -5.48
C LEU A 276 -26.60 0.82 -4.25
N ALA A 277 -26.19 1.76 -3.38
CA ALA A 277 -27.00 2.13 -2.22
C ALA A 277 -28.39 2.66 -2.63
N GLN A 278 -28.45 3.48 -3.69
CA GLN A 278 -29.73 3.96 -4.23
C GLN A 278 -30.61 2.81 -4.74
N GLU A 279 -30.02 1.83 -5.43
CA GLU A 279 -30.71 0.63 -5.89
C GLU A 279 -31.22 -0.20 -4.70
N TYR A 280 -30.37 -0.42 -3.67
CA TYR A 280 -30.75 -1.17 -2.48
C TYR A 280 -31.91 -0.53 -1.72
N LEU A 281 -31.88 0.80 -1.60
CA LEU A 281 -32.96 1.55 -0.95
C LEU A 281 -34.26 1.43 -1.74
N GLN A 282 -34.19 1.61 -3.06
CA GLN A 282 -35.36 1.55 -3.93
C GLN A 282 -36.02 0.16 -3.91
N THR A 283 -35.22 -0.91 -4.01
CA THR A 283 -35.69 -2.30 -3.93
C THR A 283 -36.36 -2.59 -2.57
N ALA A 284 -35.85 -1.97 -1.48
CA ALA A 284 -36.43 -2.10 -0.15
C ALA A 284 -37.61 -1.16 0.11
N GLY A 285 -38.09 -0.39 -0.90
CA GLY A 285 -39.20 0.56 -0.76
C GLY A 285 -38.86 1.83 0.00
N ILE A 286 -37.56 2.20 0.06
CA ILE A 286 -37.07 3.44 0.69
C ILE A 286 -36.70 4.42 -0.42
N ASP A 287 -37.02 5.72 -0.23
CA ASP A 287 -36.68 6.76 -1.19
C ASP A 287 -35.15 6.81 -1.42
N LYS A 288 -34.69 6.55 -2.66
CA LYS A 288 -33.29 6.60 -3.07
C LYS A 288 -32.61 7.94 -2.75
N ASN A 289 -33.37 9.05 -2.74
CA ASN A 289 -32.87 10.38 -2.41
C ASN A 289 -32.46 10.52 -0.93
N SER A 290 -32.86 9.58 -0.06
CA SER A 290 -32.47 9.59 1.35
C SER A 290 -30.96 9.66 1.54
N LEU A 291 -30.17 9.01 0.65
CA LEU A 291 -28.72 9.08 0.69
C LEU A 291 -28.21 10.51 0.44
N SER A 292 -28.72 11.19 -0.58
CA SER A 292 -28.30 12.56 -0.87
C SER A 292 -28.67 13.55 0.23
N VAL A 293 -29.79 13.32 0.94
CA VAL A 293 -30.22 14.11 2.10
C VAL A 293 -29.29 13.83 3.30
N ALA A 294 -28.95 12.56 3.59
CA ALA A 294 -28.04 12.19 4.64
C ALA A 294 -26.66 12.83 4.43
N LEU A 295 -26.10 12.71 3.21
CA LEU A 295 -24.82 13.32 2.86
C LEU A 295 -24.81 14.84 3.05
N LYS A 296 -25.90 15.52 2.72
CA LYS A 296 -26.00 16.96 2.97
C LYS A 296 -26.00 17.29 4.46
N LYS A 297 -26.78 16.56 5.27
CA LYS A 297 -26.80 16.76 6.73
C LYS A 297 -25.42 16.56 7.35
N LEU A 298 -24.75 15.45 7.00
CA LEU A 298 -23.38 15.16 7.43
C LEU A 298 -22.43 16.30 7.07
N ARG A 299 -22.53 16.78 5.83
CA ARG A 299 -21.67 17.87 5.35
C ARG A 299 -21.90 19.17 6.09
N LEU A 300 -23.14 19.55 6.34
CA LEU A 300 -23.49 20.76 7.07
C LEU A 300 -22.99 20.70 8.52
N TYR A 301 -23.05 19.53 9.14
CA TYR A 301 -22.51 19.32 10.49
C TYR A 301 -21.00 19.60 10.58
N THR A 302 -20.23 19.19 9.59
CA THR A 302 -18.77 19.37 9.58
C THR A 302 -18.32 20.77 9.18
N CYS A 303 -19.25 21.62 8.77
CA CYS A 303 -18.94 22.94 8.23
C CYS A 303 -18.97 24.03 9.33
N LYS A 304 -17.90 24.82 9.36
CA LYS A 304 -17.79 25.99 10.24
C LYS A 304 -18.29 27.30 9.60
N SER A 305 -18.73 27.27 8.35
CA SER A 305 -19.18 28.45 7.60
C SER A 305 -20.68 28.64 7.70
N ASN A 306 -21.13 29.87 7.85
CA ASN A 306 -22.54 30.24 7.87
C ASN A 306 -23.24 30.19 6.50
N LEU A 307 -22.50 29.95 5.41
CA LEU A 307 -23.02 29.85 4.03
C LEU A 307 -23.02 28.40 3.57
N ALA A 308 -24.18 27.78 3.49
CA ALA A 308 -24.36 26.38 3.12
C ALA A 308 -23.68 25.99 1.77
N GLU A 309 -23.64 26.90 0.80
CA GLU A 309 -23.03 26.67 -0.51
C GLU A 309 -21.50 26.55 -0.41
N ASN A 310 -20.85 27.37 0.41
CA ASN A 310 -19.43 27.30 0.67
C ASN A 310 -19.07 26.01 1.44
N CYS A 311 -19.95 25.57 2.31
CA CYS A 311 -19.81 24.33 3.04
C CYS A 311 -19.76 23.10 2.13
N LEU A 312 -20.60 23.04 1.13
CA LEU A 312 -20.65 21.91 0.20
C LEU A 312 -19.39 21.79 -0.65
N LYS A 313 -18.69 22.91 -0.92
CA LYS A 313 -17.50 22.98 -1.78
C LYS A 313 -16.16 22.77 -1.03
N SER A 314 -16.10 23.08 0.28
CA SER A 314 -14.86 23.02 1.07
C SER A 314 -14.53 21.60 1.54
N GLY A 315 -13.25 21.19 1.60
CA GLY A 315 -12.80 19.92 2.20
C GLY A 315 -12.69 20.04 3.73
N SER A 316 -13.13 19.06 4.52
CA SER A 316 -12.86 19.00 5.95
C SER A 316 -13.03 17.61 6.57
N ASN A 317 -12.69 17.47 7.83
CA ASN A 317 -12.44 16.27 8.61
C ASN A 317 -13.72 15.48 9.00
N ASN A 318 -13.58 14.31 9.57
CA ASN A 318 -14.57 13.33 10.03
C ASN A 318 -15.02 12.35 8.91
N TRP A 319 -16.31 11.98 8.81
CA TRP A 319 -16.82 10.99 7.83
C TRP A 319 -16.27 11.19 6.41
N PHE A 320 -16.04 12.45 6.01
CA PHE A 320 -15.45 12.81 4.72
C PHE A 320 -13.93 12.62 4.63
N SER A 321 -13.26 12.23 5.71
CA SER A 321 -11.88 11.78 5.63
C SER A 321 -11.77 10.39 4.98
N SER A 322 -12.74 9.52 5.26
CA SER A 322 -12.87 8.19 4.63
C SER A 322 -13.69 8.21 3.34
N HIS A 323 -14.65 9.15 3.20
CA HIS A 323 -15.59 9.28 2.06
C HIS A 323 -15.51 10.66 1.39
N PRO A 324 -14.56 10.88 0.47
CA PRO A 324 -14.32 12.20 -0.12
C PRO A 324 -15.41 12.67 -1.09
N SER A 325 -15.35 13.96 -1.43
CA SER A 325 -16.05 14.55 -2.58
C SER A 325 -17.58 14.63 -2.50
N VAL A 326 -18.17 14.99 -1.36
CA VAL A 326 -19.66 15.15 -1.24
C VAL A 326 -20.23 16.01 -2.35
N TYR A 327 -19.57 17.10 -2.72
CA TYR A 327 -20.03 17.98 -3.78
C TYR A 327 -20.18 17.26 -5.13
N GLU A 328 -19.20 16.46 -5.50
CA GLU A 328 -19.23 15.66 -6.73
C GLU A 328 -20.31 14.56 -6.61
N ARG A 329 -20.40 13.90 -5.45
CA ARG A 329 -21.41 12.88 -5.18
C ARG A 329 -22.84 13.40 -5.31
N LEU A 330 -23.12 14.58 -4.74
CA LEU A 330 -24.45 15.22 -4.84
C LEU A 330 -24.82 15.64 -6.25
N LYS A 331 -23.87 15.82 -7.19
CA LYS A 331 -24.17 16.13 -8.59
C LYS A 331 -24.80 14.93 -9.29
N TYR A 332 -24.14 13.77 -9.27
CA TYR A 332 -24.65 12.59 -9.97
C TYR A 332 -25.83 11.94 -9.26
N LEU A 333 -25.89 11.96 -7.91
CA LEU A 333 -27.04 11.45 -7.16
C LEU A 333 -28.35 12.21 -7.44
N LYS A 334 -28.28 13.46 -7.92
CA LYS A 334 -29.44 14.25 -8.32
C LYS A 334 -29.81 14.10 -9.79
N SER A 335 -28.88 13.71 -10.66
CA SER A 335 -29.06 13.73 -12.11
C SER A 335 -29.83 12.52 -12.66
N GLU A 336 -30.00 11.47 -11.86
CA GLU A 336 -30.79 10.29 -12.21
C GLU A 336 -32.27 10.51 -11.81
N LYS A 337 -32.98 11.33 -12.61
CA LYS A 337 -34.45 11.46 -12.60
C LYS A 337 -35.08 10.46 -13.57
#